data_59bc41c7a3d63a046393922aadbc0e6d
#
_entry.id   59bc41c7a3d63a046393922aadbc0e6d
#
_cell.length_a   1.000
_cell.length_b   1.000
_cell.length_c   1.000
_cell.angle_alpha   90.00
_cell.angle_beta   90.00
_cell.angle_gamma   90.00
#
_symmetry.space_group_name_H-M   'P 1'
#
loop_
_entity.id
_entity.type
_entity.pdbx_description
1 polymer ?
#
loop_
_entity_poly.entity_id
_entity_poly.type
_entity_poly.pdbx_seq_one_letter_code
_entity_poly.pdbx_strand_id
1 'polypeptide(L)'
;MSTVSLDDYRAVAPKGTVEFLRCLAQRARGRTFLHVNSTRHGGGVAEILHRLLPIMTELGVDARWEVIKGDAAFYSVTKAFHNALQGQDQAITKDMLDVYAATNRANARDLSLEGDLVLIHDPQPAPLIEHRPGKGKWVWRCHIDLSSPQREAWRLLRKYVAKYDAAVLSLPRFAKRLSIPQFLVYPSIDPLSEKNRDLSEGELNGTLERLGIPRDKPILLQVSRFDRFKDPIGVINAYRLVKRHKDCRLILAGGGADDDPEGAAVLAEVRESAGHDPDIHILELPFNAHLEINALQRAATIVLQKSLREGFGLTVAEALWKGKPVVGGAAGGITVQVIYDVTGYTVNSVEGAAFRIRYLLNNPDLIAKMGEAGREYVRQEFLITRHLADYLTMLIVLTK
;
A
#
# COMPACT_ATOMS: atom_id res chain seq x y z
N MET A 1 15.30 18.54 5.12
CA MET A 1 15.06 17.80 3.85
C MET A 1 14.62 18.84 2.82
N SER A 2 15.27 18.94 1.66
CA SER A 2 14.78 19.79 0.57
C SER A 2 13.41 19.28 0.14
N THR A 3 12.45 20.17 -0.01
CA THR A 3 11.14 19.85 -0.57
C THR A 3 11.34 19.39 -2.01
N VAL A 4 10.96 18.12 -2.30
CA VAL A 4 10.99 17.58 -3.67
C VAL A 4 10.00 18.39 -4.50
N SER A 5 10.44 18.96 -5.62
CA SER A 5 9.60 19.71 -6.55
C SER A 5 9.04 18.79 -7.65
N LEU A 6 8.01 19.26 -8.36
CA LEU A 6 7.48 18.53 -9.51
C LEU A 6 8.53 18.33 -10.61
N ASP A 7 9.45 19.27 -10.79
CA ASP A 7 10.50 19.18 -11.81
C ASP A 7 11.50 18.04 -11.56
N ASP A 8 11.70 17.64 -10.31
CA ASP A 8 12.59 16.53 -9.96
C ASP A 8 12.10 15.19 -10.56
N TYR A 9 10.80 15.07 -10.83
CA TYR A 9 10.22 13.89 -11.46
C TYR A 9 10.49 13.77 -12.95
N ARG A 10 11.04 14.81 -13.63
CA ARG A 10 11.38 14.73 -15.07
C ARG A 10 12.34 13.59 -15.40
N ALA A 11 13.27 13.30 -14.49
CA ALA A 11 14.28 12.26 -14.68
C ALA A 11 13.71 10.82 -14.53
N VAL A 12 12.61 10.65 -13.81
CA VAL A 12 12.10 9.33 -13.40
C VAL A 12 10.73 8.99 -13.98
N ALA A 13 9.87 9.97 -14.20
CA ALA A 13 8.55 9.78 -14.80
C ALA A 13 8.60 9.62 -16.33
N PRO A 14 7.54 9.14 -16.98
CA PRO A 14 7.43 9.16 -18.43
C PRO A 14 7.57 10.56 -19.02
N LYS A 15 8.17 10.64 -20.21
CA LYS A 15 8.37 11.93 -20.89
C LYS A 15 7.05 12.67 -21.10
N GLY A 16 7.02 13.98 -20.79
CA GLY A 16 5.83 14.82 -20.93
C GLY A 16 4.89 14.82 -19.71
N THR A 17 5.14 13.95 -18.71
CA THR A 17 4.27 13.85 -17.52
C THR A 17 4.21 15.17 -16.73
N VAL A 18 5.34 15.84 -16.54
CA VAL A 18 5.40 17.11 -15.79
C VAL A 18 4.61 18.21 -16.48
N GLU A 19 4.75 18.34 -17.81
CA GLU A 19 4.00 19.29 -18.63
C GLU A 19 2.50 18.99 -18.59
N PHE A 20 2.12 17.74 -18.69
CA PHE A 20 0.73 17.31 -18.57
C PHE A 20 0.13 17.64 -17.20
N LEU A 21 0.86 17.39 -16.12
CA LEU A 21 0.42 17.75 -14.76
C LEU A 21 0.24 19.27 -14.60
N ARG A 22 1.16 20.09 -15.13
CA ARG A 22 1.03 21.54 -15.13
C ARG A 22 -0.20 22.00 -15.91
N CYS A 23 -0.49 21.39 -17.05
CA CYS A 23 -1.70 21.68 -17.84
C CYS A 23 -2.97 21.34 -17.07
N LEU A 24 -3.05 20.18 -16.41
CA LEU A 24 -4.18 19.81 -15.54
C LEU A 24 -4.32 20.81 -14.38
N ALA A 25 -3.21 21.16 -13.75
CA ALA A 25 -3.19 22.03 -12.58
C ALA A 25 -3.74 23.44 -12.87
N GLN A 26 -3.54 23.97 -14.06
CA GLN A 26 -4.15 25.26 -14.46
C GLN A 26 -5.67 25.25 -14.32
N ARG A 27 -6.32 24.09 -14.58
CA ARG A 27 -7.77 23.93 -14.46
C ARG A 27 -8.23 23.63 -13.03
N ALA A 28 -7.33 23.19 -12.17
CA ALA A 28 -7.59 22.86 -10.76
C ALA A 28 -7.17 23.98 -9.80
N ARG A 29 -6.49 25.01 -10.30
CA ARG A 29 -5.87 26.08 -9.50
C ARG A 29 -6.89 26.80 -8.63
N GLY A 30 -6.51 27.02 -7.37
CA GLY A 30 -7.33 27.73 -6.37
C GLY A 30 -8.48 26.89 -5.78
N ARG A 31 -8.69 25.66 -6.25
CA ARG A 31 -9.68 24.76 -5.65
C ARG A 31 -9.12 24.11 -4.40
N THR A 32 -9.99 23.92 -3.43
CA THR A 32 -9.67 23.21 -2.17
C THR A 32 -9.91 21.72 -2.33
N PHE A 33 -8.86 20.93 -2.11
CA PHE A 33 -8.94 19.48 -2.07
C PHE A 33 -8.56 18.99 -0.65
N LEU A 34 -9.57 18.59 0.11
CA LEU A 34 -9.40 18.08 1.46
C LEU A 34 -9.32 16.55 1.46
N HIS A 35 -8.31 16.01 2.13
CA HIS A 35 -8.18 14.60 2.45
C HIS A 35 -8.46 14.35 3.93
N VAL A 36 -9.23 13.31 4.26
CA VAL A 36 -9.53 12.92 5.65
C VAL A 36 -9.25 11.43 5.82
N ASN A 37 -8.36 11.06 6.75
CA ASN A 37 -8.05 9.67 7.10
C ASN A 37 -7.93 9.45 8.62
N SER A 38 -7.53 8.25 9.03
CA SER A 38 -7.47 7.86 10.45
C SER A 38 -6.09 8.00 11.09
N THR A 39 -5.01 8.26 10.33
CA THR A 39 -3.67 8.41 10.88
C THR A 39 -2.79 9.31 10.03
N ARG A 40 -1.93 10.08 10.67
CA ARG A 40 -0.90 10.89 10.00
C ARG A 40 0.41 10.14 9.79
N HIS A 41 0.62 9.07 10.55
CA HIS A 41 1.86 8.29 10.53
C HIS A 41 1.55 6.79 10.37
N GLY A 42 2.43 6.10 9.66
CA GLY A 42 2.28 4.67 9.38
C GLY A 42 1.22 4.36 8.30
N GLY A 43 1.48 3.30 7.56
CA GLY A 43 0.60 2.81 6.48
C GLY A 43 0.72 3.57 5.16
N GLY A 44 0.32 2.89 4.08
CA GLY A 44 0.51 3.37 2.70
C GLY A 44 -0.27 4.64 2.37
N VAL A 45 -1.43 4.88 3.00
CA VAL A 45 -2.23 6.09 2.73
C VAL A 45 -1.52 7.33 3.23
N ALA A 46 -1.01 7.32 4.46
CA ALA A 46 -0.27 8.43 5.03
C ALA A 46 1.03 8.69 4.23
N GLU A 47 1.75 7.62 3.83
CA GLU A 47 2.96 7.71 3.00
C GLU A 47 2.68 8.43 1.67
N ILE A 48 1.59 8.06 0.98
CA ILE A 48 1.16 8.70 -0.26
C ILE A 48 0.81 10.18 -0.02
N LEU A 49 0.01 10.50 1.00
CA LEU A 49 -0.44 11.86 1.27
C LEU A 49 0.70 12.80 1.64
N HIS A 50 1.67 12.34 2.43
CA HIS A 50 2.88 13.13 2.74
C HIS A 50 3.65 13.59 1.51
N ARG A 51 3.59 12.83 0.41
CA ARG A 51 4.27 13.15 -0.84
C ARG A 51 3.37 13.89 -1.83
N LEU A 52 2.11 13.51 -1.90
CA LEU A 52 1.16 14.04 -2.88
C LEU A 52 0.78 15.49 -2.58
N LEU A 53 0.47 15.81 -1.31
CA LEU A 53 -0.05 17.12 -0.94
C LEU A 53 0.93 18.28 -1.21
N PRO A 54 2.23 18.20 -0.88
CA PRO A 54 3.18 19.26 -1.24
C PRO A 54 3.22 19.55 -2.74
N ILE A 55 3.18 18.51 -3.59
CA ILE A 55 3.19 18.68 -5.05
C ILE A 55 1.88 19.32 -5.53
N MET A 56 0.74 18.94 -4.95
CA MET A 56 -0.55 19.58 -5.27
C MET A 56 -0.53 21.07 -4.89
N THR A 57 0.05 21.41 -3.74
CA THR A 57 0.20 22.81 -3.29
C THR A 57 1.14 23.59 -4.21
N GLU A 58 2.26 23.02 -4.63
CA GLU A 58 3.17 23.61 -5.63
C GLU A 58 2.43 23.91 -6.95
N LEU A 59 1.51 23.05 -7.33
CA LEU A 59 0.67 23.21 -8.52
C LEU A 59 -0.48 24.22 -8.36
N GLY A 60 -0.63 24.82 -7.17
CA GLY A 60 -1.62 25.86 -6.89
C GLY A 60 -3.00 25.32 -6.48
N VAL A 61 -3.10 24.06 -6.09
CA VAL A 61 -4.29 23.47 -5.43
C VAL A 61 -4.18 23.73 -3.92
N ASP A 62 -5.27 24.20 -3.29
CA ASP A 62 -5.35 24.29 -1.82
C ASP A 62 -5.57 22.88 -1.23
N ALA A 63 -4.46 22.13 -1.13
CA ALA A 63 -4.46 20.75 -0.66
C ALA A 63 -4.38 20.70 0.87
N ARG A 64 -5.39 20.12 1.51
CA ARG A 64 -5.52 20.05 2.97
C ARG A 64 -5.63 18.61 3.44
N TRP A 65 -5.24 18.38 4.69
CA TRP A 65 -5.28 17.05 5.31
C TRP A 65 -5.71 17.12 6.76
N GLU A 66 -6.87 16.53 7.02
CA GLU A 66 -7.42 16.31 8.36
C GLU A 66 -7.29 14.85 8.77
N VAL A 67 -7.12 14.63 10.07
CA VAL A 67 -7.01 13.28 10.65
C VAL A 67 -8.01 13.16 11.78
N ILE A 68 -8.87 12.13 11.71
CA ILE A 68 -9.82 11.85 12.77
C ILE A 68 -9.08 11.42 14.04
N LYS A 69 -9.68 11.75 15.19
CA LYS A 69 -9.25 11.31 16.52
C LYS A 69 -10.15 10.19 16.99
N GLY A 70 -9.56 9.14 17.55
CA GLY A 70 -10.27 8.02 18.16
C GLY A 70 -9.54 7.53 19.40
N ASP A 71 -10.24 6.90 20.29
CA ASP A 71 -9.68 6.16 21.41
C ASP A 71 -9.43 4.68 21.07
N ALA A 72 -8.90 3.92 22.01
CA ALA A 72 -8.62 2.50 21.81
C ALA A 72 -9.90 1.69 21.49
N ALA A 73 -11.06 2.06 22.05
CA ALA A 73 -12.33 1.40 21.75
C ALA A 73 -12.73 1.62 20.29
N PHE A 74 -12.62 2.85 19.78
CA PHE A 74 -12.90 3.16 18.38
C PHE A 74 -11.97 2.40 17.44
N TYR A 75 -10.67 2.38 17.70
CA TYR A 75 -9.73 1.67 16.82
C TYR A 75 -9.92 0.15 16.88
N SER A 76 -10.30 -0.42 18.01
CA SER A 76 -10.70 -1.83 18.11
C SER A 76 -11.92 -2.14 17.23
N VAL A 77 -12.95 -1.29 17.30
CA VAL A 77 -14.15 -1.41 16.44
C VAL A 77 -13.81 -1.30 14.97
N THR A 78 -13.03 -0.31 14.58
CA THR A 78 -12.68 -0.11 13.17
C THR A 78 -11.73 -1.18 12.63
N LYS A 79 -10.90 -1.80 13.47
CA LYS A 79 -10.10 -2.99 13.12
C LYS A 79 -11.01 -4.18 12.84
N ALA A 80 -12.03 -4.42 13.67
CA ALA A 80 -13.02 -5.47 13.44
C ALA A 80 -13.79 -5.24 12.11
N PHE A 81 -14.19 -3.99 11.83
CA PHE A 81 -14.78 -3.63 10.54
C PHE A 81 -13.82 -3.89 9.37
N HIS A 82 -12.56 -3.49 9.50
CA HIS A 82 -11.54 -3.72 8.49
C HIS A 82 -11.39 -5.21 8.18
N ASN A 83 -11.30 -6.05 9.20
CA ASN A 83 -11.18 -7.50 9.06
C ASN A 83 -12.44 -8.11 8.42
N ALA A 84 -13.63 -7.69 8.86
CA ALA A 84 -14.91 -8.14 8.29
C ALA A 84 -15.06 -7.74 6.82
N LEU A 85 -14.63 -6.54 6.44
CA LEU A 85 -14.65 -6.07 5.06
C LEU A 85 -13.67 -6.82 4.15
N GLN A 86 -12.64 -7.43 4.72
CA GLN A 86 -11.72 -8.34 4.02
C GLN A 86 -12.16 -9.81 4.08
N GLY A 87 -13.34 -10.10 4.61
CA GLY A 87 -13.98 -11.41 4.58
C GLY A 87 -13.69 -12.30 5.79
N GLN A 88 -13.11 -11.76 6.87
CA GLN A 88 -13.07 -12.48 8.15
C GLN A 88 -14.44 -12.43 8.82
N ASP A 89 -14.80 -13.50 9.49
CA ASP A 89 -16.02 -13.53 10.31
C ASP A 89 -15.81 -12.73 11.60
N GLN A 90 -16.56 -11.64 11.76
CA GLN A 90 -16.49 -10.72 12.88
C GLN A 90 -17.89 -10.44 13.41
N ALA A 91 -18.08 -10.54 14.72
CA ALA A 91 -19.30 -10.06 15.35
C ALA A 91 -19.32 -8.52 15.33
N ILE A 92 -20.37 -7.95 14.75
CA ILE A 92 -20.59 -6.49 14.74
C ILE A 92 -21.79 -6.20 15.65
N THR A 93 -21.51 -5.71 16.85
CA THR A 93 -22.55 -5.46 17.88
C THR A 93 -23.12 -4.05 17.75
N LYS A 94 -24.27 -3.82 18.42
CA LYS A 94 -24.86 -2.49 18.51
C LYS A 94 -23.93 -1.50 19.22
N ASP A 95 -23.28 -1.91 20.28
CA ASP A 95 -22.34 -1.06 21.04
C ASP A 95 -21.16 -0.62 20.17
N MET A 96 -20.63 -1.50 19.34
CA MET A 96 -19.60 -1.14 18.36
C MET A 96 -20.09 -0.07 17.36
N LEU A 97 -21.34 -0.19 16.90
CA LEU A 97 -21.94 0.81 16.01
C LEU A 97 -22.15 2.15 16.70
N ASP A 98 -22.54 2.14 17.98
CA ASP A 98 -22.74 3.35 18.79
C ASP A 98 -21.39 4.07 19.02
N VAL A 99 -20.31 3.35 19.36
CA VAL A 99 -18.95 3.90 19.45
C VAL A 99 -18.50 4.49 18.10
N TYR A 100 -18.68 3.75 17.02
CA TYR A 100 -18.31 4.19 15.68
C TYR A 100 -19.02 5.49 15.26
N ALA A 101 -20.33 5.57 15.49
CA ALA A 101 -21.11 6.76 15.19
C ALA A 101 -20.78 7.94 16.11
N ALA A 102 -20.61 7.70 17.42
CA ALA A 102 -20.32 8.74 18.39
C ALA A 102 -18.96 9.41 18.13
N THR A 103 -17.92 8.62 17.84
CA THR A 103 -16.58 9.14 17.53
C THR A 103 -16.60 9.98 16.25
N ASN A 104 -17.29 9.52 15.20
CA ASN A 104 -17.40 10.30 13.96
C ASN A 104 -18.18 11.61 14.16
N ARG A 105 -19.25 11.61 15.01
CA ARG A 105 -19.95 12.87 15.38
C ARG A 105 -19.06 13.85 16.12
N ALA A 106 -18.20 13.37 17.01
CA ALA A 106 -17.23 14.24 17.71
C ALA A 106 -16.24 14.84 16.70
N ASN A 107 -15.66 14.02 15.83
CA ASN A 107 -14.73 14.49 14.79
C ASN A 107 -15.39 15.49 13.83
N ALA A 108 -16.65 15.31 13.48
CA ALA A 108 -17.37 16.25 12.62
C ALA A 108 -17.53 17.66 13.22
N ARG A 109 -17.44 17.81 14.54
CA ARG A 109 -17.46 19.11 15.23
C ARG A 109 -16.09 19.77 15.30
N ASP A 110 -15.04 18.93 15.36
CA ASP A 110 -13.67 19.37 15.62
C ASP A 110 -12.87 19.65 14.34
N LEU A 111 -13.23 18.98 13.22
CA LEU A 111 -12.50 19.04 11.97
C LEU A 111 -13.09 20.08 11.02
N SER A 112 -12.22 20.72 10.24
CA SER A 112 -12.61 21.59 9.12
C SER A 112 -12.89 20.73 7.90
N LEU A 113 -14.17 20.41 7.64
CA LEU A 113 -14.60 19.50 6.58
C LEU A 113 -15.06 20.20 5.30
N GLU A 114 -14.68 21.48 5.10
CA GLU A 114 -15.02 22.27 3.93
C GLU A 114 -13.97 22.13 2.82
N GLY A 115 -14.43 21.98 1.60
CA GLY A 115 -13.60 21.93 0.40
C GLY A 115 -14.43 21.77 -0.86
N ASP A 116 -13.87 22.14 -2.03
CA ASP A 116 -14.51 21.87 -3.31
C ASP A 116 -14.64 20.37 -3.57
N LEU A 117 -13.59 19.63 -3.19
CA LEU A 117 -13.56 18.17 -3.17
C LEU A 117 -13.06 17.68 -1.81
N VAL A 118 -13.82 16.78 -1.16
CA VAL A 118 -13.45 16.13 0.10
C VAL A 118 -13.31 14.63 -0.15
N LEU A 119 -12.13 14.08 0.07
CA LEU A 119 -11.81 12.67 -0.10
C LEU A 119 -11.67 11.99 1.26
N ILE A 120 -12.64 11.14 1.58
CA ILE A 120 -12.72 10.38 2.84
C ILE A 120 -12.08 9.02 2.61
N HIS A 121 -10.99 8.73 3.32
CA HIS A 121 -10.21 7.50 3.14
C HIS A 121 -10.64 6.40 4.10
N ASP A 122 -10.99 5.26 3.53
CA ASP A 122 -11.31 4.01 4.22
C ASP A 122 -12.59 4.02 5.08
N PRO A 123 -12.93 2.91 5.76
CA PRO A 123 -14.15 2.83 6.54
C PRO A 123 -14.18 3.73 7.78
N GLN A 124 -13.02 4.01 8.41
CA GLN A 124 -12.96 4.68 9.71
C GLN A 124 -13.72 6.01 9.73
N PRO A 125 -13.46 6.97 8.80
CA PRO A 125 -14.15 8.24 8.74
C PRO A 125 -15.42 8.21 7.85
N ALA A 126 -15.83 7.07 7.32
CA ALA A 126 -16.96 7.02 6.38
C ALA A 126 -18.28 7.63 6.89
N PRO A 127 -18.64 7.57 8.21
CA PRO A 127 -19.84 8.24 8.72
C PRO A 127 -19.79 9.76 8.72
N LEU A 128 -18.64 10.41 8.51
CA LEU A 128 -18.57 11.87 8.40
C LEU A 128 -19.48 12.44 7.31
N ILE A 129 -19.87 11.63 6.31
CA ILE A 129 -20.84 12.02 5.28
C ILE A 129 -22.18 12.49 5.86
N GLU A 130 -22.58 12.02 7.03
CA GLU A 130 -23.81 12.44 7.70
C GLU A 130 -23.74 13.87 8.26
N HIS A 131 -22.54 14.41 8.34
CA HIS A 131 -22.24 15.75 8.85
C HIS A 131 -21.63 16.66 7.77
N ARG A 132 -21.84 16.33 6.50
CA ARG A 132 -21.35 17.10 5.36
C ARG A 132 -21.83 18.54 5.44
N PRO A 133 -20.93 19.55 5.45
CA PRO A 133 -21.31 20.94 5.24
C PRO A 133 -21.88 21.10 3.83
N GLY A 134 -22.86 21.94 3.62
CA GLY A 134 -23.75 21.97 2.45
C GLY A 134 -23.11 22.14 1.06
N LYS A 135 -21.84 22.51 0.94
CA LYS A 135 -21.15 22.74 -0.35
C LYS A 135 -19.97 21.77 -0.55
N GLY A 136 -19.55 21.60 -1.81
CA GLY A 136 -18.44 20.72 -2.22
C GLY A 136 -18.88 19.28 -2.55
N LYS A 137 -18.02 18.56 -3.22
CA LYS A 137 -18.22 17.14 -3.59
C LYS A 137 -17.50 16.24 -2.60
N TRP A 138 -18.17 15.19 -2.18
CA TRP A 138 -17.64 14.23 -1.24
C TRP A 138 -17.43 12.88 -1.90
N VAL A 139 -16.23 12.34 -1.82
CA VAL A 139 -15.82 11.09 -2.45
C VAL A 139 -15.31 10.14 -1.37
N TRP A 140 -15.76 8.90 -1.39
CA TRP A 140 -15.24 7.86 -0.52
C TRP A 140 -14.14 7.08 -1.23
N ARG A 141 -12.96 6.98 -0.63
CA ARG A 141 -11.81 6.21 -1.14
C ARG A 141 -11.60 4.97 -0.29
N CYS A 142 -11.62 3.78 -0.91
CA CYS A 142 -11.30 2.53 -0.22
C CYS A 142 -9.96 1.98 -0.68
N HIS A 143 -9.09 1.68 0.29
CA HIS A 143 -7.76 1.11 0.05
C HIS A 143 -7.67 -0.37 0.38
N ILE A 144 -8.68 -0.95 1.05
CA ILE A 144 -8.70 -2.35 1.47
C ILE A 144 -9.30 -3.27 0.40
N ASP A 145 -9.03 -4.57 0.54
CA ASP A 145 -9.62 -5.60 -0.34
C ASP A 145 -11.12 -5.80 -0.02
N LEU A 146 -11.97 -5.29 -0.89
CA LEU A 146 -13.43 -5.48 -0.82
C LEU A 146 -13.93 -6.62 -1.71
N SER A 147 -13.10 -7.50 -2.23
CA SER A 147 -13.54 -8.54 -3.17
C SER A 147 -14.63 -9.45 -2.58
N SER A 148 -14.49 -9.82 -1.32
CA SER A 148 -15.40 -10.76 -0.62
C SER A 148 -15.69 -10.32 0.82
N PRO A 149 -16.35 -9.18 1.04
CA PRO A 149 -16.63 -8.69 2.38
C PRO A 149 -17.71 -9.52 3.07
N GLN A 150 -17.65 -9.59 4.40
CA GLN A 150 -18.76 -10.09 5.21
C GLN A 150 -20.01 -9.26 4.89
N ARG A 151 -21.13 -9.95 4.63
CA ARG A 151 -22.36 -9.31 4.14
C ARG A 151 -22.89 -8.21 5.07
N GLU A 152 -22.83 -8.46 6.37
CA GLU A 152 -23.32 -7.51 7.37
C GLU A 152 -22.45 -6.26 7.42
N ALA A 153 -21.15 -6.41 7.49
CA ALA A 153 -20.20 -5.29 7.50
C ALA A 153 -20.38 -4.42 6.24
N TRP A 154 -20.48 -5.04 5.07
CA TRP A 154 -20.71 -4.29 3.84
C TRP A 154 -22.09 -3.61 3.83
N ARG A 155 -23.16 -4.26 4.30
CA ARG A 155 -24.50 -3.67 4.38
C ARG A 155 -24.50 -2.41 5.25
N LEU A 156 -23.77 -2.44 6.37
CA LEU A 156 -23.63 -1.30 7.29
C LEU A 156 -22.84 -0.16 6.65
N LEU A 157 -21.66 -0.45 6.11
CA LEU A 157 -20.81 0.56 5.48
C LEU A 157 -21.48 1.18 4.25
N ARG A 158 -22.18 0.37 3.44
CA ARG A 158 -22.88 0.83 2.24
C ARG A 158 -23.92 1.92 2.53
N LYS A 159 -24.52 1.95 3.73
CA LYS A 159 -25.48 3.01 4.13
C LYS A 159 -24.84 4.40 4.11
N TYR A 160 -23.55 4.48 4.46
CA TYR A 160 -22.77 5.71 4.38
C TYR A 160 -22.24 5.94 2.96
N VAL A 161 -21.62 4.94 2.37
CA VAL A 161 -21.01 5.06 1.04
C VAL A 161 -21.99 5.48 -0.04
N ALA A 162 -23.24 5.02 0.03
CA ALA A 162 -24.28 5.40 -0.94
C ALA A 162 -24.71 6.89 -0.87
N LYS A 163 -24.28 7.64 0.16
CA LYS A 163 -24.57 9.08 0.33
C LYS A 163 -23.48 9.97 -0.28
N TYR A 164 -22.33 9.42 -0.64
CA TYR A 164 -21.25 10.14 -1.31
C TYR A 164 -21.61 10.47 -2.76
N ASP A 165 -20.94 11.47 -3.34
CA ASP A 165 -21.11 11.81 -4.77
C ASP A 165 -20.42 10.80 -5.69
N ALA A 166 -19.35 10.14 -5.21
CA ALA A 166 -18.63 9.10 -5.92
C ALA A 166 -17.84 8.22 -4.95
N ALA A 167 -17.35 7.08 -5.45
CA ALA A 167 -16.40 6.23 -4.75
C ALA A 167 -15.13 6.03 -5.60
N VAL A 168 -14.00 5.85 -4.95
CA VAL A 168 -12.72 5.50 -5.58
C VAL A 168 -12.23 4.18 -5.02
N LEU A 169 -11.89 3.26 -5.90
CA LEU A 169 -11.42 1.92 -5.56
C LEU A 169 -10.07 1.66 -6.22
N SER A 170 -9.27 0.80 -5.61
CA SER A 170 -7.95 0.46 -6.15
C SER A 170 -8.02 -0.52 -7.32
N LEU A 171 -9.06 -1.35 -7.42
CA LEU A 171 -9.14 -2.42 -8.42
C LEU A 171 -10.58 -2.61 -8.91
N PRO A 172 -10.79 -3.03 -10.18
CA PRO A 172 -12.12 -3.35 -10.69
C PRO A 172 -12.85 -4.42 -9.87
N ARG A 173 -12.13 -5.44 -9.37
CA ARG A 173 -12.68 -6.52 -8.53
C ARG A 173 -13.18 -6.06 -7.17
N PHE A 174 -12.79 -4.87 -6.70
CA PHE A 174 -13.29 -4.26 -5.47
C PHE A 174 -14.57 -3.46 -5.69
N ALA A 175 -14.93 -3.17 -6.94
CA ALA A 175 -16.16 -2.46 -7.27
C ALA A 175 -17.38 -3.19 -6.70
N LYS A 176 -18.32 -2.41 -6.21
CA LYS A 176 -19.55 -2.89 -5.59
C LYS A 176 -20.76 -2.30 -6.32
N ARG A 177 -21.92 -2.98 -6.20
CA ARG A 177 -23.17 -2.44 -6.75
C ARG A 177 -23.62 -1.24 -5.93
N LEU A 178 -23.26 -0.04 -6.40
CA LEU A 178 -23.60 1.26 -5.82
C LEU A 178 -24.37 2.10 -6.85
N SER A 179 -25.17 3.05 -6.36
CA SER A 179 -25.91 4.01 -7.19
C SER A 179 -25.09 5.24 -7.58
N ILE A 180 -23.83 5.33 -7.09
CA ILE A 180 -22.92 6.44 -7.35
C ILE A 180 -21.81 6.02 -8.32
N PRO A 181 -21.20 6.96 -9.07
CA PRO A 181 -20.05 6.69 -9.92
C PRO A 181 -18.89 6.08 -9.13
N GLN A 182 -18.15 5.17 -9.77
CA GLN A 182 -16.99 4.53 -9.20
C GLN A 182 -15.77 4.77 -10.10
N PHE A 183 -14.73 5.41 -9.54
CA PHE A 183 -13.45 5.63 -10.19
C PHE A 183 -12.48 4.53 -9.78
N LEU A 184 -11.60 4.14 -10.70
CA LEU A 184 -10.51 3.22 -10.43
C LEU A 184 -9.21 4.01 -10.43
N VAL A 185 -8.54 4.06 -9.27
CA VAL A 185 -7.26 4.75 -9.11
C VAL A 185 -6.32 3.83 -8.34
N TYR A 186 -5.27 3.36 -9.01
CA TYR A 186 -4.24 2.57 -8.35
C TYR A 186 -3.48 3.42 -7.31
N PRO A 187 -3.15 2.88 -6.14
CA PRO A 187 -2.12 3.45 -5.29
C PRO A 187 -0.78 3.58 -6.02
N SER A 188 0.14 4.32 -5.44
CA SER A 188 1.40 4.67 -6.09
C SER A 188 2.55 4.72 -5.11
N ILE A 189 3.77 4.65 -5.64
CA ILE A 189 5.00 4.89 -4.91
C ILE A 189 5.63 6.22 -5.36
N ASP A 190 6.39 6.85 -4.47
CA ASP A 190 7.24 7.97 -4.82
C ASP A 190 8.66 7.47 -5.09
N PRO A 191 9.15 7.54 -6.37
CA PRO A 191 10.47 7.06 -6.75
C PRO A 191 11.61 7.87 -6.14
N LEU A 192 11.35 9.11 -5.69
CA LEU A 192 12.34 10.01 -5.10
C LEU A 192 12.37 9.94 -3.56
N SER A 193 11.49 9.16 -2.94
CA SER A 193 11.49 8.95 -1.50
C SER A 193 12.74 8.19 -1.05
N GLU A 194 13.14 8.35 0.21
CA GLU A 194 14.25 7.58 0.79
C GLU A 194 14.08 6.07 0.63
N LYS A 195 12.84 5.61 0.63
CA LYS A 195 12.48 4.20 0.46
C LYS A 195 12.69 3.70 -0.98
N ASN A 196 12.71 4.60 -2.00
CA ASN A 196 12.72 4.18 -3.40
C ASN A 196 13.83 4.81 -4.26
N ARG A 197 14.45 5.92 -3.80
CA ARG A 197 15.56 6.55 -4.52
C ARG A 197 16.70 5.59 -4.77
N ASP A 198 17.51 5.86 -5.77
CA ASP A 198 18.73 5.09 -6.00
C ASP A 198 19.69 5.25 -4.82
N LEU A 199 20.40 4.19 -4.50
CA LEU A 199 21.44 4.15 -3.47
C LEU A 199 22.81 3.94 -4.14
N SER A 200 23.82 4.61 -3.61
CA SER A 200 25.21 4.27 -3.94
C SER A 200 25.57 2.89 -3.38
N GLU A 201 26.58 2.25 -3.97
CA GLU A 201 27.09 0.96 -3.45
C GLU A 201 27.57 1.07 -1.99
N GLY A 202 28.12 2.22 -1.59
CA GLY A 202 28.53 2.46 -0.21
C GLY A 202 27.34 2.52 0.76
N GLU A 203 26.26 3.23 0.39
CA GLU A 203 25.02 3.26 1.20
C GLU A 203 24.39 1.87 1.31
N LEU A 204 24.33 1.14 0.18
CA LEU A 204 23.78 -0.21 0.14
C LEU A 204 24.57 -1.15 1.05
N ASN A 205 25.86 -1.25 0.84
CA ASN A 205 26.71 -2.19 1.59
C ASN A 205 26.77 -1.82 3.08
N GLY A 206 26.95 -0.55 3.43
CA GLY A 206 27.00 -0.11 4.83
C GLY A 206 25.66 -0.33 5.55
N THR A 207 24.54 -0.26 4.84
CA THR A 207 23.22 -0.57 5.43
C THR A 207 23.07 -2.08 5.67
N LEU A 208 23.45 -2.91 4.71
CA LEU A 208 23.37 -4.36 4.87
C LEU A 208 24.30 -4.88 5.96
N GLU A 209 25.52 -4.32 6.09
CA GLU A 209 26.45 -4.64 7.17
C GLU A 209 25.85 -4.33 8.55
N ARG A 210 25.21 -3.14 8.73
CA ARG A 210 24.54 -2.80 9.99
C ARG A 210 23.38 -3.75 10.31
N LEU A 211 22.70 -4.28 9.29
CA LEU A 211 21.64 -5.28 9.45
C LEU A 211 22.16 -6.72 9.61
N GLY A 212 23.47 -6.94 9.48
CA GLY A 212 24.08 -8.28 9.55
C GLY A 212 23.70 -9.19 8.38
N ILE A 213 23.44 -8.61 7.18
CA ILE A 213 23.01 -9.37 6.01
C ILE A 213 24.17 -9.55 5.02
N PRO A 214 24.75 -10.77 4.92
CA PRO A 214 25.77 -11.08 3.92
C PRO A 214 25.17 -11.21 2.50
N ARG A 215 25.97 -10.88 1.47
CA ARG A 215 25.59 -10.96 0.05
C ARG A 215 26.20 -12.16 -0.69
N ASP A 216 26.63 -13.17 0.02
CA ASP A 216 27.33 -14.36 -0.49
C ASP A 216 26.39 -15.37 -1.19
N LYS A 217 25.07 -15.25 -0.97
CA LYS A 217 24.04 -16.13 -1.53
C LYS A 217 22.90 -15.31 -2.14
N PRO A 218 22.12 -15.91 -3.08
CA PRO A 218 20.86 -15.31 -3.53
C PRO A 218 19.92 -15.01 -2.36
N ILE A 219 19.35 -13.81 -2.32
CA ILE A 219 18.47 -13.33 -1.26
C ILE A 219 17.01 -13.42 -1.74
N LEU A 220 16.19 -14.16 -1.01
CA LEU A 220 14.74 -14.14 -1.09
C LEU A 220 14.25 -13.19 0.00
N LEU A 221 13.45 -12.19 -0.36
CA LEU A 221 13.04 -11.14 0.57
C LEU A 221 11.51 -11.02 0.62
N GLN A 222 10.94 -11.00 1.81
CA GLN A 222 9.59 -10.48 2.05
C GLN A 222 9.68 -9.23 2.91
N VAL A 223 9.06 -8.12 2.44
CA VAL A 223 8.86 -6.90 3.22
C VAL A 223 7.37 -6.75 3.51
N SER A 224 6.97 -6.92 4.76
CA SER A 224 5.58 -6.75 5.18
C SER A 224 5.47 -6.62 6.69
N ARG A 225 4.32 -6.12 7.19
CA ARG A 225 3.97 -6.33 8.60
C ARG A 225 3.90 -7.83 8.88
N PHE A 226 4.17 -8.23 10.12
CA PHE A 226 3.93 -9.59 10.58
C PHE A 226 2.42 -9.77 10.81
N ASP A 227 1.74 -10.24 9.77
CA ASP A 227 0.29 -10.34 9.65
C ASP A 227 -0.04 -11.67 8.95
N ARG A 228 -1.07 -12.39 9.40
CA ARG A 228 -1.48 -13.69 8.82
C ARG A 228 -1.84 -13.58 7.34
N PHE A 229 -2.41 -12.46 6.91
CA PHE A 229 -2.72 -12.25 5.50
C PHE A 229 -1.48 -12.14 4.60
N LYS A 230 -0.32 -11.83 5.18
CA LYS A 230 0.97 -11.78 4.45
C LYS A 230 1.63 -13.16 4.31
N ASP A 231 1.11 -14.17 5.01
CA ASP A 231 1.52 -15.57 4.97
C ASP A 231 3.05 -15.79 5.14
N PRO A 232 3.69 -15.21 6.17
CA PRO A 232 5.12 -15.38 6.37
C PRO A 232 5.52 -16.85 6.61
N ILE A 233 4.66 -17.63 7.24
CA ILE A 233 4.89 -19.07 7.46
C ILE A 233 4.90 -19.83 6.13
N GLY A 234 3.96 -19.52 5.23
CA GLY A 234 3.96 -20.08 3.88
C GLY A 234 5.21 -19.71 3.08
N VAL A 235 5.77 -18.52 3.32
CA VAL A 235 7.05 -18.10 2.71
C VAL A 235 8.21 -18.90 3.26
N ILE A 236 8.30 -19.14 4.58
CA ILE A 236 9.33 -20.01 5.19
C ILE A 236 9.22 -21.43 4.61
N ASN A 237 8.02 -21.95 4.49
CA ASN A 237 7.81 -23.30 3.94
C ASN A 237 8.23 -23.38 2.45
N ALA A 238 7.93 -22.35 1.64
CA ALA A 238 8.39 -22.28 0.26
C ALA A 238 9.94 -22.21 0.19
N TYR A 239 10.55 -21.36 1.02
CA TYR A 239 12.02 -21.27 1.12
C TYR A 239 12.64 -22.64 1.44
N ARG A 240 12.12 -23.37 2.42
CA ARG A 240 12.62 -24.71 2.79
C ARG A 240 12.58 -25.70 1.62
N LEU A 241 11.53 -25.66 0.79
CA LEU A 241 11.46 -26.46 -0.42
C LEU A 241 12.51 -26.03 -1.45
N VAL A 242 12.80 -24.74 -1.56
CA VAL A 242 13.88 -24.21 -2.43
C VAL A 242 15.23 -24.62 -1.91
N LYS A 243 15.48 -24.46 -0.60
CA LYS A 243 16.78 -24.70 0.07
C LYS A 243 17.30 -26.13 -0.12
N ARG A 244 16.40 -27.12 -0.29
CA ARG A 244 16.79 -28.49 -0.60
C ARG A 244 17.57 -28.67 -1.91
N HIS A 245 17.47 -27.67 -2.81
CA HIS A 245 18.03 -27.76 -4.16
C HIS A 245 18.91 -26.58 -4.55
N LYS A 246 18.77 -25.45 -3.87
CA LYS A 246 19.49 -24.19 -4.14
C LYS A 246 19.88 -23.54 -2.84
N ASP A 247 21.16 -23.27 -2.68
CA ASP A 247 21.63 -22.48 -1.55
C ASP A 247 21.19 -21.02 -1.71
N CYS A 248 20.42 -20.53 -0.75
CA CYS A 248 19.85 -19.17 -0.75
C CYS A 248 19.55 -18.75 0.68
N ARG A 249 19.31 -17.46 0.87
CA ARG A 249 18.96 -16.84 2.15
C ARG A 249 17.55 -16.27 2.08
N LEU A 250 16.79 -16.42 3.17
CA LEU A 250 15.48 -15.79 3.34
C LEU A 250 15.59 -14.63 4.34
N ILE A 251 15.06 -13.49 3.95
CA ILE A 251 14.90 -12.34 4.84
C ILE A 251 13.41 -12.00 4.95
N LEU A 252 12.91 -11.99 6.17
CA LEU A 252 11.58 -11.51 6.51
C LEU A 252 11.77 -10.19 7.26
N ALA A 253 11.42 -9.07 6.62
CA ALA A 253 11.64 -7.73 7.16
C ALA A 253 10.33 -6.97 7.30
N GLY A 254 10.12 -6.33 8.46
CA GLY A 254 8.95 -5.50 8.69
C GLY A 254 8.83 -5.08 10.14
N GLY A 255 7.87 -4.19 10.40
CA GLY A 255 7.56 -3.73 11.74
C GLY A 255 6.24 -4.32 12.24
N GLY A 256 6.11 -4.39 13.56
CA GLY A 256 4.80 -4.40 14.21
C GLY A 256 4.22 -2.98 14.19
N ALA A 257 2.90 -2.84 14.28
CA ALA A 257 2.30 -1.61 14.76
C ALA A 257 2.25 -1.71 16.30
N ASP A 258 2.65 -0.66 17.01
CA ASP A 258 2.67 -0.65 18.49
C ASP A 258 1.30 -0.94 19.10
N ASP A 259 0.24 -0.83 18.31
CA ASP A 259 -1.16 -1.05 18.65
C ASP A 259 -1.75 -2.36 18.06
N ASP A 260 -0.93 -3.24 17.45
CA ASP A 260 -1.41 -4.49 16.83
C ASP A 260 -0.96 -5.73 17.64
N PRO A 261 -1.77 -6.23 18.61
CA PRO A 261 -1.45 -7.42 19.39
C PRO A 261 -1.37 -8.70 18.53
N GLU A 262 -2.03 -8.73 17.37
CA GLU A 262 -1.93 -9.83 16.41
C GLU A 262 -0.53 -9.91 15.79
N GLY A 263 0.08 -8.76 15.52
CA GLY A 263 1.44 -8.67 14.96
C GLY A 263 2.49 -9.35 15.83
N ALA A 264 2.44 -9.14 17.14
CA ALA A 264 3.37 -9.76 18.09
C ALA A 264 3.21 -11.31 18.13
N ALA A 265 1.96 -11.80 18.10
CA ALA A 265 1.69 -13.23 18.08
C ALA A 265 2.20 -13.87 16.78
N VAL A 266 1.92 -13.26 15.62
CA VAL A 266 2.42 -13.75 14.33
C VAL A 266 3.94 -13.73 14.27
N LEU A 267 4.60 -12.70 14.80
CA LEU A 267 6.06 -12.64 14.86
C LEU A 267 6.65 -13.79 15.70
N ALA A 268 6.02 -14.12 16.83
CA ALA A 268 6.44 -15.27 17.66
C ALA A 268 6.32 -16.58 16.87
N GLU A 269 5.20 -16.81 16.17
CA GLU A 269 5.00 -17.98 15.31
C GLU A 269 6.04 -18.05 14.17
N VAL A 270 6.39 -16.90 13.58
CA VAL A 270 7.41 -16.80 12.53
C VAL A 270 8.78 -17.20 13.08
N ARG A 271 9.17 -16.70 14.28
CA ARG A 271 10.42 -17.08 14.95
C ARG A 271 10.47 -18.58 15.28
N GLU A 272 9.38 -19.13 15.80
CA GLU A 272 9.25 -20.55 16.05
C GLU A 272 9.37 -21.36 14.74
N SER A 273 8.65 -20.95 13.71
CA SER A 273 8.72 -21.59 12.39
C SER A 273 10.11 -21.48 11.76
N ALA A 274 10.84 -20.39 11.92
CA ALA A 274 12.20 -20.26 11.40
C ALA A 274 13.17 -21.24 12.10
N GLY A 275 12.96 -21.46 13.39
CA GLY A 275 13.84 -22.32 14.20
C GLY A 275 15.25 -21.77 14.30
N HIS A 276 16.26 -22.65 14.15
CA HIS A 276 17.67 -22.29 14.20
C HIS A 276 18.34 -22.26 12.81
N ASP A 277 17.56 -22.04 11.72
CA ASP A 277 18.15 -21.96 10.38
C ASP A 277 18.97 -20.67 10.25
N PRO A 278 20.32 -20.74 10.05
CA PRO A 278 21.20 -19.57 10.02
C PRO A 278 20.99 -18.71 8.76
N ASP A 279 20.32 -19.23 7.75
CA ASP A 279 20.01 -18.50 6.52
C ASP A 279 18.59 -17.88 6.52
N ILE A 280 17.85 -17.94 7.64
CA ILE A 280 16.60 -17.21 7.82
C ILE A 280 16.84 -16.01 8.76
N HIS A 281 16.73 -14.81 8.21
CA HIS A 281 16.86 -13.56 8.98
C HIS A 281 15.47 -12.94 9.17
N ILE A 282 15.10 -12.68 10.44
CA ILE A 282 13.87 -11.98 10.80
C ILE A 282 14.27 -10.62 11.34
N LEU A 283 13.93 -9.56 10.60
CA LEU A 283 14.27 -8.19 10.92
C LEU A 283 13.00 -7.44 11.36
N GLU A 284 12.94 -7.14 12.65
CA GLU A 284 11.91 -6.27 13.19
C GLU A 284 12.39 -4.82 13.03
N LEU A 285 11.79 -4.11 12.09
CA LEU A 285 12.22 -2.77 11.69
C LEU A 285 11.19 -1.72 12.17
N PRO A 286 11.63 -0.55 12.61
CA PRO A 286 10.73 0.55 12.93
C PRO A 286 10.00 1.06 11.68
N PHE A 287 8.87 1.74 11.87
CA PHE A 287 8.02 2.22 10.77
C PHE A 287 8.74 3.20 9.82
N ASN A 288 9.80 3.85 10.28
CA ASN A 288 10.60 4.82 9.52
C ASN A 288 11.90 4.22 8.93
N ALA A 289 12.08 2.90 8.94
CA ALA A 289 13.25 2.20 8.38
C ALA A 289 13.24 2.22 6.83
N HIS A 290 13.09 3.40 6.25
CA HIS A 290 12.95 3.54 4.79
C HIS A 290 14.22 3.17 4.04
N LEU A 291 15.40 3.56 4.56
CA LEU A 291 16.68 3.24 3.97
C LEU A 291 16.99 1.74 4.05
N GLU A 292 16.70 1.12 5.17
CA GLU A 292 16.89 -0.31 5.40
C GLU A 292 16.02 -1.14 4.42
N ILE A 293 14.74 -0.78 4.28
CA ILE A 293 13.84 -1.43 3.33
C ILE A 293 14.33 -1.23 1.89
N ASN A 294 14.79 -0.02 1.54
CA ASN A 294 15.34 0.27 0.22
C ASN A 294 16.55 -0.62 -0.07
N ALA A 295 17.51 -0.69 0.87
CA ALA A 295 18.72 -1.49 0.73
C ALA A 295 18.40 -2.99 0.62
N LEU A 296 17.51 -3.52 1.46
CA LEU A 296 17.08 -4.91 1.41
C LEU A 296 16.43 -5.28 0.07
N GLN A 297 15.52 -4.43 -0.42
CA GLN A 297 14.88 -4.68 -1.71
C GLN A 297 15.89 -4.60 -2.88
N ARG A 298 16.89 -3.70 -2.82
CA ARG A 298 17.97 -3.63 -3.83
C ARG A 298 18.92 -4.82 -3.78
N ALA A 299 19.17 -5.35 -2.60
CA ALA A 299 20.02 -6.53 -2.42
C ALA A 299 19.31 -7.84 -2.79
N ALA A 300 17.98 -7.87 -2.76
CA ALA A 300 17.20 -9.06 -3.06
C ALA A 300 17.45 -9.57 -4.49
N THR A 301 17.47 -10.88 -4.64
CA THR A 301 17.44 -11.56 -5.94
C THR A 301 16.00 -11.70 -6.43
N ILE A 302 15.09 -12.09 -5.52
CA ILE A 302 13.66 -12.26 -5.77
C ILE A 302 12.91 -11.70 -4.56
N VAL A 303 11.86 -10.91 -4.80
CA VAL A 303 10.97 -10.45 -3.74
C VAL A 303 9.74 -11.35 -3.67
N LEU A 304 9.36 -11.72 -2.45
CA LEU A 304 8.22 -12.58 -2.17
C LEU A 304 7.10 -11.74 -1.55
N GLN A 305 5.91 -11.80 -2.10
CA GLN A 305 4.71 -11.20 -1.53
C GLN A 305 3.56 -12.19 -1.62
N LYS A 306 3.71 -13.31 -0.91
CA LYS A 306 2.77 -14.44 -0.94
C LYS A 306 1.51 -14.18 -0.10
N SER A 307 0.95 -12.98 -0.20
CA SER A 307 -0.25 -12.61 0.56
C SER A 307 -1.46 -13.46 0.17
N LEU A 308 -2.26 -13.83 1.18
CA LEU A 308 -3.57 -14.47 1.03
C LEU A 308 -4.66 -13.43 0.75
N ARG A 309 -4.49 -12.23 1.31
CA ARG A 309 -5.32 -11.05 1.07
C ARG A 309 -4.43 -9.81 0.92
N GLU A 310 -4.74 -8.96 -0.03
CA GLU A 310 -3.98 -7.75 -0.28
C GLU A 310 -4.85 -6.64 -0.88
N GLY A 311 -4.81 -5.46 -0.31
CA GLY A 311 -5.47 -4.30 -0.91
C GLY A 311 -4.77 -3.91 -2.22
N PHE A 312 -3.53 -3.47 -2.13
CA PHE A 312 -2.72 -3.18 -3.30
C PHE A 312 -1.32 -3.82 -3.22
N GLY A 313 -0.60 -3.67 -2.09
CA GLY A 313 0.75 -4.19 -1.91
C GLY A 313 1.81 -3.25 -2.50
N LEU A 314 1.98 -2.07 -1.91
CA LEU A 314 2.99 -1.10 -2.36
C LEU A 314 4.40 -1.70 -2.42
N THR A 315 4.72 -2.64 -1.54
CA THR A 315 6.00 -3.37 -1.53
C THR A 315 6.29 -4.11 -2.83
N VAL A 316 5.25 -4.53 -3.58
CA VAL A 316 5.40 -5.12 -4.92
C VAL A 316 5.87 -4.05 -5.92
N ALA A 317 5.18 -2.90 -5.98
CA ALA A 317 5.60 -1.79 -6.83
C ALA A 317 7.02 -1.30 -6.48
N GLU A 318 7.35 -1.22 -5.20
CA GLU A 318 8.69 -0.86 -4.71
C GLU A 318 9.77 -1.84 -5.19
N ALA A 319 9.49 -3.15 -5.12
CA ALA A 319 10.41 -4.19 -5.58
C ALA A 319 10.60 -4.13 -7.10
N LEU A 320 9.50 -4.06 -7.86
CA LEU A 320 9.54 -3.93 -9.32
C LEU A 320 10.25 -2.65 -9.75
N TRP A 321 10.04 -1.51 -9.06
CA TRP A 321 10.77 -0.26 -9.31
C TRP A 321 12.29 -0.41 -9.17
N LYS A 322 12.72 -1.27 -8.25
CA LYS A 322 14.14 -1.60 -8.03
C LYS A 322 14.67 -2.70 -8.95
N GLY A 323 13.87 -3.09 -9.96
CA GLY A 323 14.26 -4.11 -10.94
C GLY A 323 14.29 -5.52 -10.36
N LYS A 324 13.44 -5.83 -9.37
CA LYS A 324 13.39 -7.16 -8.76
C LYS A 324 12.12 -7.90 -9.20
N PRO A 325 12.24 -9.11 -9.76
CA PRO A 325 11.07 -9.94 -10.06
C PRO A 325 10.35 -10.32 -8.77
N VAL A 326 9.03 -10.41 -8.84
CA VAL A 326 8.18 -10.74 -7.70
C VAL A 326 7.53 -12.11 -7.89
N VAL A 327 7.60 -12.95 -6.84
CA VAL A 327 6.74 -14.13 -6.70
C VAL A 327 5.67 -13.79 -5.65
N GLY A 328 4.46 -13.55 -6.10
CA GLY A 328 3.37 -13.04 -5.29
C GLY A 328 2.17 -13.97 -5.19
N GLY A 329 1.39 -13.88 -4.12
CA GLY A 329 0.08 -14.54 -4.03
C GLY A 329 -0.89 -13.96 -5.06
N ALA A 330 -1.79 -14.78 -5.59
CA ALA A 330 -2.82 -14.31 -6.53
C ALA A 330 -3.94 -13.53 -5.81
N ALA A 331 -3.57 -12.48 -5.06
CA ALA A 331 -4.45 -11.70 -4.18
C ALA A 331 -4.41 -10.20 -4.52
N GLY A 332 -5.57 -9.57 -4.49
CA GLY A 332 -5.74 -8.11 -4.58
C GLY A 332 -4.87 -7.45 -5.64
N GLY A 333 -4.20 -6.38 -5.26
CA GLY A 333 -3.36 -5.57 -6.14
C GLY A 333 -2.09 -6.25 -6.64
N ILE A 334 -1.67 -7.36 -6.05
CA ILE A 334 -0.54 -8.15 -6.57
C ILE A 334 -0.84 -8.59 -8.01
N THR A 335 -2.09 -8.97 -8.30
CA THR A 335 -2.50 -9.51 -9.62
C THR A 335 -2.45 -8.50 -10.76
N VAL A 336 -2.45 -7.21 -10.46
CA VAL A 336 -2.31 -6.15 -11.48
C VAL A 336 -0.89 -5.60 -11.56
N GLN A 337 -0.05 -5.87 -10.58
CA GLN A 337 1.36 -5.44 -10.55
C GLN A 337 2.28 -6.53 -11.10
N VAL A 338 1.97 -7.80 -10.80
CA VAL A 338 2.75 -8.94 -11.26
C VAL A 338 2.13 -9.48 -12.55
N ILE A 339 2.66 -9.03 -13.68
CA ILE A 339 2.30 -9.56 -14.99
C ILE A 339 3.03 -10.90 -15.16
N TYR A 340 2.24 -11.97 -15.23
CA TYR A 340 2.75 -13.34 -15.29
C TYR A 340 3.74 -13.53 -16.46
N ASP A 341 4.91 -14.09 -16.14
CA ASP A 341 6.03 -14.34 -17.08
C ASP A 341 6.68 -13.07 -17.66
N VAL A 342 6.27 -11.87 -17.21
CA VAL A 342 6.83 -10.59 -17.66
C VAL A 342 7.52 -9.84 -16.54
N THR A 343 6.87 -9.67 -15.39
CA THR A 343 7.43 -8.96 -14.22
C THR A 343 7.62 -9.88 -13.01
N GLY A 344 7.17 -11.13 -13.11
CA GLY A 344 7.23 -12.11 -12.06
C GLY A 344 6.18 -13.20 -12.22
N TYR A 345 5.82 -13.86 -11.11
CA TYR A 345 4.84 -14.94 -11.09
C TYR A 345 3.83 -14.78 -9.95
N THR A 346 2.55 -14.96 -10.27
CA THR A 346 1.51 -15.15 -9.25
C THR A 346 1.35 -16.65 -8.94
N VAL A 347 1.18 -16.97 -7.65
CA VAL A 347 1.10 -18.34 -7.14
C VAL A 347 -0.04 -18.51 -6.15
N ASN A 348 -0.56 -19.76 -6.02
CA ASN A 348 -1.66 -20.08 -5.14
C ASN A 348 -1.27 -21.07 -4.02
N SER A 349 -0.04 -21.58 -4.04
CA SER A 349 0.43 -22.57 -3.05
C SER A 349 1.90 -22.36 -2.69
N VAL A 350 2.33 -23.00 -1.63
CA VAL A 350 3.72 -23.06 -1.17
C VAL A 350 4.60 -23.73 -2.22
N GLU A 351 4.14 -24.83 -2.80
CA GLU A 351 4.86 -25.60 -3.83
C GLU A 351 4.99 -24.80 -5.12
N GLY A 352 3.91 -24.12 -5.51
CA GLY A 352 3.94 -23.19 -6.66
C GLY A 352 4.95 -22.08 -6.49
N ALA A 353 5.02 -21.50 -5.29
CA ALA A 353 6.03 -20.49 -4.95
C ALA A 353 7.46 -21.06 -5.04
N ALA A 354 7.69 -22.23 -4.40
CA ALA A 354 8.99 -22.90 -4.44
C ALA A 354 9.41 -23.25 -5.86
N PHE A 355 8.50 -23.74 -6.69
CA PHE A 355 8.77 -24.04 -8.09
C PHE A 355 9.20 -22.79 -8.86
N ARG A 356 8.47 -21.66 -8.75
CA ARG A 356 8.78 -20.41 -9.45
C ARG A 356 10.09 -19.78 -8.94
N ILE A 357 10.35 -19.81 -7.65
CA ILE A 357 11.61 -19.34 -7.07
C ILE A 357 12.78 -20.15 -7.65
N ARG A 358 12.71 -21.48 -7.62
CA ARG A 358 13.76 -22.34 -8.20
C ARG A 358 13.95 -22.11 -9.69
N TYR A 359 12.85 -21.93 -10.42
CA TYR A 359 12.90 -21.64 -11.85
C TYR A 359 13.67 -20.34 -12.10
N LEU A 360 13.36 -19.26 -11.38
CA LEU A 360 14.08 -17.99 -11.50
C LEU A 360 15.56 -18.13 -11.09
N LEU A 361 15.87 -18.78 -9.97
CA LEU A 361 17.26 -18.97 -9.52
C LEU A 361 18.11 -19.80 -10.50
N ASN A 362 17.48 -20.60 -11.35
CA ASN A 362 18.16 -21.33 -12.44
C ASN A 362 18.27 -20.51 -13.74
N ASN A 363 17.61 -19.34 -13.83
CA ASN A 363 17.56 -18.52 -15.04
C ASN A 363 17.88 -17.04 -14.70
N PRO A 364 19.14 -16.68 -14.39
CA PRO A 364 19.51 -15.33 -13.97
C PRO A 364 19.22 -14.28 -15.05
N ASP A 365 19.34 -14.61 -16.33
CA ASP A 365 19.00 -13.71 -17.43
C ASP A 365 17.50 -13.35 -17.44
N LEU A 366 16.65 -14.31 -17.05
CA LEU A 366 15.21 -14.06 -16.91
C LEU A 366 14.93 -13.12 -15.72
N ILE A 367 15.67 -13.25 -14.62
CA ILE A 367 15.58 -12.33 -13.48
C ILE A 367 15.87 -10.89 -13.94
N ALA A 368 16.97 -10.68 -14.70
CA ALA A 368 17.33 -9.37 -15.22
C ALA A 368 16.25 -8.80 -16.16
N LYS A 369 15.77 -9.61 -17.10
CA LYS A 369 14.72 -9.23 -18.06
C LYS A 369 13.41 -8.86 -17.35
N MET A 370 12.98 -9.66 -16.39
CA MET A 370 11.76 -9.38 -15.59
C MET A 370 11.93 -8.14 -14.73
N GLY A 371 13.12 -7.91 -14.19
CA GLY A 371 13.45 -6.73 -13.41
C GLY A 371 13.32 -5.45 -14.23
N GLU A 372 13.88 -5.43 -15.44
CA GLU A 372 13.78 -4.30 -16.37
C GLU A 372 12.33 -4.03 -16.77
N ALA A 373 11.59 -5.07 -17.19
CA ALA A 373 10.19 -4.98 -17.54
C ALA A 373 9.34 -4.47 -16.35
N GLY A 374 9.62 -4.96 -15.14
CA GLY A 374 8.94 -4.54 -13.92
C GLY A 374 9.17 -3.08 -13.59
N ARG A 375 10.42 -2.60 -13.70
CA ARG A 375 10.74 -1.18 -13.47
C ARG A 375 10.02 -0.27 -14.46
N GLU A 376 10.02 -0.63 -15.74
CA GLU A 376 9.32 0.15 -16.76
C GLU A 376 7.81 0.15 -16.54
N TYR A 377 7.23 -0.99 -16.18
CA TYR A 377 5.80 -1.09 -15.88
C TYR A 377 5.40 -0.20 -14.70
N VAL A 378 6.18 -0.21 -13.61
CA VAL A 378 5.95 0.70 -12.47
C VAL A 378 6.10 2.17 -12.88
N ARG A 379 7.09 2.48 -13.73
CA ARG A 379 7.29 3.84 -14.25
C ARG A 379 6.06 4.38 -14.96
N GLN A 380 5.37 3.54 -15.73
CA GLN A 380 4.17 3.92 -16.46
C GLN A 380 2.92 4.00 -15.55
N GLU A 381 2.73 3.02 -14.65
CA GLU A 381 1.44 2.78 -14.03
C GLU A 381 1.36 3.16 -12.55
N PHE A 382 2.47 3.12 -11.80
CA PHE A 382 2.39 3.16 -10.34
C PHE A 382 3.22 4.27 -9.67
N LEU A 383 3.69 5.27 -10.43
CA LEU A 383 4.34 6.44 -9.83
C LEU A 383 3.32 7.46 -9.30
N ILE A 384 3.74 8.21 -8.29
CA ILE A 384 2.94 9.27 -7.67
C ILE A 384 2.48 10.34 -8.66
N THR A 385 3.23 10.57 -9.74
CA THR A 385 2.90 11.50 -10.82
C THR A 385 1.64 11.08 -11.58
N ARG A 386 1.47 9.76 -11.86
CA ARG A 386 0.24 9.24 -12.46
C ARG A 386 -0.94 9.38 -11.48
N HIS A 387 -0.74 9.05 -10.20
CA HIS A 387 -1.77 9.18 -9.16
C HIS A 387 -2.22 10.65 -8.99
N LEU A 388 -1.27 11.58 -9.06
CA LEU A 388 -1.55 13.02 -9.06
C LEU A 388 -2.43 13.43 -10.25
N ALA A 389 -2.14 12.91 -11.44
CA ALA A 389 -2.95 13.17 -12.64
C ALA A 389 -4.39 12.69 -12.47
N ASP A 390 -4.59 11.49 -11.89
CA ASP A 390 -5.92 10.95 -11.59
C ASP A 390 -6.69 11.85 -10.62
N TYR A 391 -6.02 12.32 -9.55
CA TYR A 391 -6.66 13.15 -8.54
C TYR A 391 -6.96 14.56 -9.06
N LEU A 392 -6.07 15.17 -9.82
CA LEU A 392 -6.35 16.45 -10.49
C LEU A 392 -7.52 16.32 -11.47
N THR A 393 -7.56 15.24 -12.26
CA THR A 393 -8.66 14.95 -13.17
C THR A 393 -9.99 14.79 -12.43
N MET A 394 -9.99 14.04 -11.34
CA MET A 394 -11.17 13.86 -10.49
C MET A 394 -11.65 15.20 -9.90
N LEU A 395 -10.73 16.02 -9.37
CA LEU A 395 -11.04 17.37 -8.88
C LEU A 395 -11.70 18.21 -9.97
N ILE A 396 -11.14 18.24 -11.18
CA ILE A 396 -11.66 19.01 -12.30
C ILE A 396 -13.06 18.53 -12.74
N VAL A 397 -13.25 17.22 -12.81
CA VAL A 397 -14.50 16.62 -13.32
C VAL A 397 -15.64 16.78 -12.33
N LEU A 398 -15.39 16.56 -11.03
CA LEU A 398 -16.45 16.57 -10.02
C LEU A 398 -16.84 17.98 -9.54
N THR A 399 -15.93 18.97 -9.66
CA THR A 399 -16.17 20.32 -9.12
C THR A 399 -16.40 21.37 -10.22
N LYS A 400 -16.91 20.91 -11.36
CA LYS A 400 -17.36 21.77 -12.48
C LYS A 400 -18.54 22.66 -12.09
#